data_acb38ad91db470565671c29d32cf514b
#
_entry.id   acb38ad91db470565671c29d32cf514b
#
_cell.length_a   1.000
_cell.length_b   1.000
_cell.length_c   1.000
_cell.angle_alpha   90.00
_cell.angle_beta   90.00
_cell.angle_gamma   90.00
#
_symmetry.space_group_name_H-M   'P 1'
#
loop_
_entity.id
_entity.type
_entity.pdbx_description
1 polymer ?
#
loop_
_entity_poly.entity_id
_entity_poly.type
_entity_poly.pdbx_seq_one_letter_code
_entity_poly.pdbx_strand_id
1 'polypeptide(L)'
;TFEEPEVIMDPYQISPLTGVAVFQTDEEYRVRVTVKGKTKEADITSVTVKAKGHRVPIIGLYPKTENSVKLELLDDNDQTIKEMELKVQTDGLPEEMDDMVSVEKSSGESAHGLTIISGQGVYYPFAYDVNGDIRWYLNHRTSTYGVFQLSNGNYIMQDNYGYVSSVTKSFPAAFYEMDYLGRAVQMYLVPHGTH
;
A
#
# COMPACT_ATOMS: atom_id res chain seq x y z
N THR A 1 -8.02 -27.15 7.91
CA THR A 1 -9.21 -26.26 7.95
C THR A 1 -8.75 -24.86 7.56
N PHE A 2 -9.52 -24.19 6.74
CA PHE A 2 -9.33 -22.79 6.39
C PHE A 2 -10.38 -22.02 7.17
N GLU A 3 -10.00 -21.43 8.29
CA GLU A 3 -10.89 -20.62 9.11
C GLU A 3 -11.21 -19.31 8.40
N GLU A 4 -12.34 -18.70 8.72
CA GLU A 4 -12.70 -17.38 8.20
C GLU A 4 -11.70 -16.35 8.72
N PRO A 5 -11.02 -15.60 7.82
CA PRO A 5 -10.00 -14.64 8.23
C PRO A 5 -10.61 -13.45 8.98
N GLU A 6 -9.96 -13.02 10.03
CA GLU A 6 -10.18 -11.69 10.61
C GLU A 6 -9.47 -10.65 9.72
N VAL A 7 -10.20 -9.61 9.32
CA VAL A 7 -9.63 -8.50 8.52
C VAL A 7 -9.44 -7.29 9.42
N ILE A 8 -8.18 -6.87 9.58
CA ILE A 8 -7.79 -5.67 10.31
C ILE A 8 -7.48 -4.59 9.27
N MET A 9 -8.34 -3.56 9.21
CA MET A 9 -8.15 -2.42 8.30
C MET A 9 -7.18 -1.42 8.88
N ASP A 10 -6.41 -0.77 7.99
CA ASP A 10 -5.43 0.28 8.34
C ASP A 10 -4.63 -0.04 9.62
N PRO A 11 -3.90 -1.16 9.65
CA PRO A 11 -3.34 -1.72 10.87
C PRO A 11 -2.35 -0.79 11.59
N TYR A 12 -1.82 0.20 10.90
CA TYR A 12 -0.87 1.19 11.44
C TYR A 12 -1.42 2.62 11.44
N GLN A 13 -2.72 2.80 11.14
CA GLN A 13 -3.46 4.07 11.16
C GLN A 13 -2.84 5.17 10.27
N ILE A 14 -2.32 4.77 9.13
CA ILE A 14 -1.66 5.68 8.19
C ILE A 14 -1.92 5.33 6.72
N SER A 15 -2.42 4.13 6.43
CA SER A 15 -2.68 3.64 5.07
C SER A 15 -4.11 3.07 4.93
N PRO A 16 -5.14 3.94 4.86
CA PRO A 16 -6.54 3.55 4.98
C PRO A 16 -7.08 2.61 3.91
N LEU A 17 -6.45 2.55 2.73
CA LEU A 17 -6.83 1.64 1.64
C LEU A 17 -6.06 0.31 1.70
N THR A 18 -5.65 -0.09 2.91
CA THR A 18 -4.96 -1.36 3.16
C THR A 18 -5.57 -2.11 4.34
N GLY A 19 -5.28 -3.39 4.41
CA GLY A 19 -5.66 -4.23 5.53
C GLY A 19 -4.74 -5.44 5.66
N VAL A 20 -4.99 -6.24 6.68
CA VAL A 20 -4.34 -7.54 6.89
C VAL A 20 -5.40 -8.59 7.18
N ALA A 21 -5.43 -9.66 6.40
CA ALA A 21 -6.21 -10.84 6.73
C ALA A 21 -5.38 -11.76 7.64
N VAL A 22 -5.94 -12.12 8.79
CA VAL A 22 -5.27 -12.95 9.81
C VAL A 22 -6.06 -14.25 9.97
N PHE A 23 -5.40 -15.38 9.79
CA PHE A 23 -5.98 -16.71 9.98
C PHE A 23 -4.92 -17.79 10.17
N GLN A 24 -5.34 -19.01 10.47
CA GLN A 24 -4.47 -20.16 10.61
C GLN A 24 -4.89 -21.30 9.70
N THR A 25 -3.92 -22.14 9.35
CA THR A 25 -4.10 -23.38 8.61
C THR A 25 -3.44 -24.53 9.38
N ASP A 26 -3.90 -25.74 9.16
CA ASP A 26 -3.35 -26.97 9.79
C ASP A 26 -1.96 -27.34 9.26
N GLU A 27 -1.68 -27.01 8.01
CA GLU A 27 -0.37 -27.17 7.39
C GLU A 27 0.18 -25.85 6.86
N GLU A 28 1.44 -25.85 6.46
CA GLU A 28 2.08 -24.66 5.90
C GLU A 28 1.70 -24.46 4.44
N TYR A 29 1.15 -23.28 4.12
CA TYR A 29 0.77 -22.87 2.77
C TYR A 29 1.32 -21.50 2.42
N ARG A 30 1.51 -21.26 1.12
CA ARG A 30 1.57 -19.90 0.59
C ARG A 30 0.14 -19.42 0.32
N VAL A 31 -0.09 -18.14 0.45
CA VAL A 31 -1.39 -17.53 0.14
C VAL A 31 -1.22 -16.53 -0.99
N ARG A 32 -1.95 -16.74 -2.07
CA ARG A 32 -2.13 -15.71 -3.09
C ARG A 32 -3.32 -14.86 -2.68
N VAL A 33 -3.10 -13.55 -2.60
CA VAL A 33 -4.14 -12.55 -2.38
C VAL A 33 -4.31 -11.73 -3.66
N THR A 34 -5.56 -11.56 -4.09
CA THR A 34 -5.91 -10.72 -5.24
C THR A 34 -7.00 -9.75 -4.82
N VAL A 35 -6.67 -8.47 -4.80
CA VAL A 35 -7.65 -7.39 -4.70
C VAL A 35 -8.18 -7.13 -6.09
N LYS A 36 -9.49 -7.35 -6.29
CA LYS A 36 -10.13 -7.25 -7.60
C LYS A 36 -10.17 -5.81 -8.08
N GLY A 37 -9.75 -5.62 -9.32
CA GLY A 37 -9.86 -4.35 -10.03
C GLY A 37 -11.20 -4.19 -10.76
N LYS A 38 -11.48 -2.97 -11.23
CA LYS A 38 -12.61 -2.71 -12.15
C LYS A 38 -12.40 -3.39 -13.50
N THR A 39 -11.14 -3.60 -13.89
CA THR A 39 -10.72 -4.44 -15.02
C THR A 39 -9.71 -5.46 -14.52
N LYS A 40 -9.47 -6.51 -15.31
CA LYS A 40 -8.52 -7.56 -14.94
C LYS A 40 -7.08 -7.03 -14.83
N GLU A 41 -6.73 -6.06 -15.64
CA GLU A 41 -5.42 -5.40 -15.64
C GLU A 41 -5.19 -4.58 -14.37
N ALA A 42 -6.27 -4.16 -13.70
CA ALA A 42 -6.25 -3.46 -12.43
C ALA A 42 -6.32 -4.39 -11.21
N ASP A 43 -6.33 -5.72 -11.39
CA ASP A 43 -6.18 -6.68 -10.29
C ASP A 43 -4.81 -6.50 -9.65
N ILE A 44 -4.77 -6.40 -8.32
CA ILE A 44 -3.52 -6.33 -7.53
C ILE A 44 -3.32 -7.68 -6.86
N THR A 45 -2.25 -8.37 -7.23
CA THR A 45 -1.97 -9.72 -6.74
C THR A 45 -0.60 -9.80 -6.08
N SER A 46 -0.53 -10.48 -4.93
CA SER A 46 0.71 -10.84 -4.27
C SER A 46 0.64 -12.25 -3.69
N VAL A 47 1.80 -12.82 -3.34
CA VAL A 47 1.91 -14.17 -2.74
C VAL A 47 2.76 -14.06 -1.49
N THR A 48 2.28 -14.66 -0.39
CA THR A 48 3.02 -14.70 0.88
C THR A 48 4.04 -15.83 0.91
N VAL A 49 4.92 -15.76 1.90
CA VAL A 49 5.79 -16.90 2.26
C VAL A 49 4.97 -18.05 2.84
N LYS A 50 5.52 -19.27 2.78
CA LYS A 50 4.90 -20.47 3.34
C LYS A 50 4.86 -20.40 4.87
N ALA A 51 3.68 -20.58 5.46
CA ALA A 51 3.48 -20.53 6.91
C ALA A 51 2.18 -21.27 7.31
N LYS A 52 1.99 -21.50 8.63
CA LYS A 52 0.72 -21.95 9.22
C LYS A 52 -0.11 -20.77 9.74
N GLY A 53 0.56 -19.80 10.37
CA GLY A 53 -0.07 -18.55 10.79
C GLY A 53 0.09 -17.50 9.71
N HIS A 54 -1.02 -17.03 9.17
CA HIS A 54 -1.05 -16.12 8.05
C HIS A 54 -1.38 -14.70 8.50
N ARG A 55 -0.58 -13.76 8.03
CA ARG A 55 -0.84 -12.32 8.06
C ARG A 55 -0.69 -11.81 6.63
N VAL A 56 -1.78 -11.88 5.88
CA VAL A 56 -1.81 -11.61 4.45
C VAL A 56 -2.07 -10.13 4.22
N PRO A 57 -1.11 -9.35 3.70
CA PRO A 57 -1.33 -7.96 3.35
C PRO A 57 -2.38 -7.83 2.25
N ILE A 58 -3.36 -6.95 2.46
CA ILE A 58 -4.35 -6.54 1.48
C ILE A 58 -3.99 -5.11 1.08
N ILE A 59 -3.55 -4.91 -0.16
CA ILE A 59 -3.08 -3.63 -0.67
C ILE A 59 -3.83 -3.30 -1.95
N GLY A 60 -4.19 -2.04 -2.13
CA GLY A 60 -4.82 -1.60 -3.35
C GLY A 60 -6.35 -1.70 -3.33
N LEU A 61 -6.98 -1.42 -2.20
CA LEU A 61 -8.42 -1.29 -2.10
C LEU A 61 -8.91 0.01 -2.76
N TYR A 62 -10.09 -0.01 -3.36
CA TYR A 62 -10.76 1.20 -3.82
C TYR A 62 -11.37 1.97 -2.64
N PRO A 63 -11.34 3.30 -2.64
CA PRO A 63 -12.01 4.11 -1.63
C PRO A 63 -13.54 4.03 -1.78
N LYS A 64 -14.26 4.20 -0.67
CA LYS A 64 -15.73 4.25 -0.58
C LYS A 64 -16.43 3.09 -1.32
N THR A 65 -15.85 1.90 -1.23
CA THR A 65 -16.26 0.73 -2.01
C THR A 65 -16.28 -0.52 -1.14
N GLU A 66 -17.25 -1.41 -1.35
CA GLU A 66 -17.15 -2.79 -0.92
C GLU A 66 -16.25 -3.55 -1.89
N ASN A 67 -15.00 -3.73 -1.50
CA ASN A 67 -13.99 -4.39 -2.30
C ASN A 67 -14.10 -5.91 -2.24
N SER A 68 -13.83 -6.58 -3.35
CA SER A 68 -13.70 -8.03 -3.42
C SER A 68 -12.23 -8.44 -3.33
N VAL A 69 -11.88 -9.25 -2.35
CA VAL A 69 -10.53 -9.76 -2.11
C VAL A 69 -10.57 -11.28 -2.15
N LYS A 70 -9.85 -11.89 -3.10
CA LYS A 70 -9.72 -13.33 -3.22
C LYS A 70 -8.47 -13.80 -2.50
N LEU A 71 -8.61 -14.79 -1.62
CA LEU A 71 -7.52 -15.52 -0.98
C LEU A 71 -7.47 -16.94 -1.53
N GLU A 72 -6.29 -17.41 -1.93
CA GLU A 72 -6.08 -18.75 -2.47
C GLU A 72 -4.92 -19.42 -1.72
N LEU A 73 -5.18 -20.56 -1.09
CA LEU A 73 -4.11 -21.42 -0.55
C LEU A 73 -3.45 -22.16 -1.72
N LEU A 74 -2.13 -22.12 -1.76
CA LEU A 74 -1.33 -22.72 -2.83
C LEU A 74 -0.59 -23.94 -2.31
N ASP A 75 -0.54 -25.00 -3.13
CA ASP A 75 0.35 -26.12 -2.94
C ASP A 75 1.81 -25.78 -3.35
N ASP A 76 2.70 -26.78 -3.27
CA ASP A 76 4.11 -26.60 -3.63
C ASP A 76 4.35 -26.40 -5.14
N ASN A 77 3.33 -26.65 -5.98
CA ASN A 77 3.34 -26.41 -7.42
C ASN A 77 2.61 -25.13 -7.84
N ASP A 78 2.30 -24.23 -6.89
CA ASP A 78 1.51 -23.00 -7.10
C ASP A 78 0.06 -23.23 -7.56
N GLN A 79 -0.47 -24.45 -7.39
CA GLN A 79 -1.85 -24.75 -7.70
C GLN A 79 -2.76 -24.37 -6.53
N THR A 80 -3.90 -23.76 -6.83
CA THR A 80 -4.90 -23.40 -5.83
C THR A 80 -5.60 -24.67 -5.32
N ILE A 81 -5.44 -24.96 -4.03
CA ILE A 81 -6.12 -26.09 -3.35
C ILE A 81 -7.39 -25.67 -2.64
N LYS A 82 -7.48 -24.41 -2.24
CA LYS A 82 -8.67 -23.82 -1.61
C LYS A 82 -8.68 -22.32 -1.83
N GLU A 83 -9.89 -21.77 -1.96
CA GLU A 83 -10.08 -20.33 -2.13
C GLU A 83 -11.22 -19.79 -1.26
N MET A 84 -11.14 -18.50 -0.97
CA MET A 84 -12.15 -17.75 -0.24
C MET A 84 -12.23 -16.33 -0.81
N GLU A 85 -13.44 -15.78 -0.86
CA GLU A 85 -13.66 -14.38 -1.21
C GLU A 85 -14.10 -13.60 0.03
N LEU A 86 -13.40 -12.49 0.29
CA LEU A 86 -13.71 -11.54 1.35
C LEU A 86 -14.33 -10.29 0.76
N LYS A 87 -15.29 -9.70 1.47
CA LYS A 87 -15.83 -8.37 1.20
C LYS A 87 -15.27 -7.38 2.20
N VAL A 88 -14.59 -6.36 1.69
CA VAL A 88 -13.87 -5.38 2.51
C VAL A 88 -14.38 -3.99 2.19
N GLN A 89 -15.06 -3.37 3.16
CA GLN A 89 -15.57 -2.01 3.03
C GLN A 89 -14.48 -1.00 3.40
N THR A 90 -14.35 0.06 2.62
CA THR A 90 -13.43 1.19 2.86
C THR A 90 -14.18 2.50 2.98
N ASP A 91 -13.58 3.44 3.68
CA ASP A 91 -14.00 4.83 3.72
C ASP A 91 -13.60 5.58 2.44
N GLY A 92 -14.11 6.81 2.27
CA GLY A 92 -13.74 7.70 1.18
C GLY A 92 -12.32 8.27 1.31
N LEU A 93 -11.85 8.89 0.25
CA LEU A 93 -10.62 9.69 0.29
C LEU A 93 -10.85 10.97 1.12
N PRO A 94 -9.76 11.58 1.65
CA PRO A 94 -9.82 12.96 2.11
C PRO A 94 -10.33 13.89 1.01
N GLU A 95 -11.10 14.92 1.39
CA GLU A 95 -11.70 15.87 0.43
C GLU A 95 -10.64 16.53 -0.48
N GLU A 96 -9.45 16.76 0.05
CA GLU A 96 -8.35 17.36 -0.70
C GLU A 96 -7.76 16.44 -1.79
N MET A 97 -8.14 15.16 -1.78
CA MET A 97 -7.74 14.18 -2.79
C MET A 97 -8.80 13.95 -3.87
N ASP A 98 -9.99 14.51 -3.71
CA ASP A 98 -11.02 14.48 -4.75
C ASP A 98 -10.48 15.25 -5.97
N ASP A 99 -10.62 14.67 -7.15
CA ASP A 99 -10.17 15.25 -8.43
C ASP A 99 -8.64 15.39 -8.63
N MET A 100 -7.80 14.78 -7.77
CA MET A 100 -6.34 14.84 -7.95
C MET A 100 -5.82 14.09 -9.18
N VAL A 101 -6.57 13.15 -9.71
CA VAL A 101 -6.17 12.34 -10.88
C VAL A 101 -7.19 12.48 -12.00
N SER A 102 -6.74 13.03 -13.13
CA SER A 102 -7.48 12.94 -14.38
C SER A 102 -6.70 12.07 -15.36
N VAL A 103 -7.37 11.11 -16.00
CA VAL A 103 -6.76 10.25 -17.00
C VAL A 103 -7.06 10.77 -18.39
N GLU A 104 -6.03 11.30 -19.05
CA GLU A 104 -6.07 11.51 -20.49
C GLU A 104 -5.65 10.20 -21.18
N LYS A 105 -6.45 9.75 -22.16
CA LYS A 105 -6.14 8.53 -22.91
C LYS A 105 -4.78 8.65 -23.58
N SER A 106 -3.82 7.85 -23.14
CA SER A 106 -2.58 7.63 -23.85
C SER A 106 -2.71 6.38 -24.73
N SER A 107 -2.04 6.38 -25.88
CA SER A 107 -1.98 5.26 -26.83
C SER A 107 -0.89 4.23 -26.49
N GLY A 108 -0.39 4.20 -25.24
CA GLY A 108 0.67 3.31 -24.79
C GLY A 108 0.16 2.12 -23.99
N GLU A 109 0.99 1.09 -23.86
CA GLU A 109 0.75 0.00 -22.91
C GLU A 109 0.93 0.55 -21.49
N SER A 110 -0.10 0.40 -20.64
CA SER A 110 -0.02 0.73 -19.23
C SER A 110 0.87 -0.26 -18.50
N ALA A 111 1.70 0.22 -17.60
CA ALA A 111 2.39 -0.64 -16.65
C ALA A 111 1.37 -1.34 -15.74
N HIS A 112 1.52 -2.64 -15.53
CA HIS A 112 0.72 -3.36 -14.55
C HIS A 112 1.08 -2.92 -13.13
N GLY A 113 0.10 -2.93 -12.23
CA GLY A 113 0.28 -2.60 -10.82
C GLY A 113 -0.09 -1.15 -10.48
N LEU A 114 0.60 -0.60 -9.49
CA LEU A 114 0.34 0.74 -8.97
C LEU A 114 1.46 1.72 -9.33
N THR A 115 1.08 2.90 -9.78
CA THR A 115 2.01 4.02 -10.00
C THR A 115 1.94 4.98 -8.82
N ILE A 116 3.05 5.18 -8.12
CA ILE A 116 3.15 6.06 -6.95
C ILE A 116 3.41 7.50 -7.41
N ILE A 117 2.63 8.42 -6.86
CA ILE A 117 2.80 9.87 -7.01
C ILE A 117 3.10 10.47 -5.63
N SER A 118 4.16 11.26 -5.59
CA SER A 118 4.57 12.00 -4.41
C SER A 118 5.43 13.19 -4.83
N GLY A 119 5.52 14.20 -4.00
CA GLY A 119 6.38 15.35 -4.28
C GLY A 119 5.74 16.70 -3.95
N GLN A 120 6.37 17.75 -4.42
CA GLN A 120 5.91 19.13 -4.16
C GLN A 120 4.54 19.38 -4.78
N GLY A 121 3.61 19.91 -3.99
CA GLY A 121 2.23 20.17 -4.42
C GLY A 121 1.28 18.98 -4.22
N VAL A 122 1.78 17.82 -3.80
CA VAL A 122 0.98 16.66 -3.43
C VAL A 122 0.90 16.59 -1.91
N TYR A 123 -0.31 16.76 -1.35
CA TYR A 123 -0.48 16.75 0.12
C TYR A 123 -0.24 15.37 0.73
N TYR A 124 -0.71 14.33 0.04
CA TYR A 124 -0.59 12.93 0.48
C TYR A 124 0.09 12.12 -0.61
N PRO A 125 1.13 11.32 -0.33
CA PRO A 125 1.60 10.32 -1.26
C PRO A 125 0.47 9.36 -1.59
N PHE A 126 0.26 9.06 -2.85
CA PHE A 126 -0.77 8.13 -3.30
C PHE A 126 -0.31 7.29 -4.48
N ALA A 127 -1.04 6.21 -4.75
CA ALA A 127 -0.82 5.39 -5.94
C ALA A 127 -2.15 5.11 -6.65
N TYR A 128 -2.08 5.10 -7.96
CA TYR A 128 -3.22 4.80 -8.83
C TYR A 128 -2.94 3.58 -9.72
N ASP A 129 -4.01 2.91 -10.13
CA ASP A 129 -3.95 1.78 -11.06
C ASP A 129 -4.00 2.23 -12.54
N VAL A 130 -4.00 1.26 -13.45
CA VAL A 130 -4.03 1.47 -14.90
C VAL A 130 -5.27 2.25 -15.41
N ASN A 131 -6.32 2.32 -14.61
CA ASN A 131 -7.54 3.08 -14.93
C ASN A 131 -7.49 4.50 -14.36
N GLY A 132 -6.45 4.85 -13.56
CA GLY A 132 -6.32 6.12 -12.88
C GLY A 132 -7.09 6.19 -11.54
N ASP A 133 -7.61 5.08 -11.08
CA ASP A 133 -8.27 5.02 -9.78
C ASP A 133 -7.23 4.98 -8.65
N ILE A 134 -7.41 5.82 -7.62
CA ILE A 134 -6.54 5.79 -6.43
C ILE A 134 -6.80 4.49 -5.66
N ARG A 135 -5.74 3.73 -5.41
CA ARG A 135 -5.76 2.41 -4.78
C ARG A 135 -4.91 2.34 -3.50
N TRP A 136 -4.18 3.36 -3.21
CA TRP A 136 -3.35 3.47 -2.02
C TRP A 136 -3.01 4.93 -1.75
N TYR A 137 -2.95 5.32 -0.48
CA TYR A 137 -2.40 6.59 -0.06
C TYR A 137 -1.89 6.50 1.38
N LEU A 138 -0.99 7.39 1.75
CA LEU A 138 -0.60 7.62 3.13
C LEU A 138 -1.36 8.83 3.67
N ASN A 139 -2.09 8.62 4.76
CA ASN A 139 -2.75 9.70 5.50
C ASN A 139 -1.72 10.47 6.35
N HIS A 140 -0.67 10.94 5.69
CA HIS A 140 0.40 11.72 6.29
C HIS A 140 0.85 12.78 5.29
N ARG A 141 0.70 14.04 5.68
CA ARG A 141 1.13 15.17 4.84
C ARG A 141 2.64 15.20 4.79
N THR A 142 3.19 14.89 3.63
CA THR A 142 4.62 15.00 3.39
C THR A 142 4.92 16.36 2.76
N SER A 143 5.95 17.01 3.25
CA SER A 143 6.17 18.38 2.81
C SER A 143 7.06 18.51 1.59
N THR A 144 7.71 17.47 1.01
CA THR A 144 8.59 17.93 -0.06
C THR A 144 9.19 16.97 -1.09
N TYR A 145 9.72 15.78 -0.79
CA TYR A 145 10.69 15.24 -1.75
C TYR A 145 10.47 13.83 -2.28
N GLY A 146 9.35 13.23 -1.95
CA GLY A 146 9.00 12.01 -2.64
C GLY A 146 9.12 10.72 -1.83
N VAL A 147 8.49 9.72 -2.38
CA VAL A 147 8.52 8.33 -1.94
C VAL A 147 9.32 7.56 -2.98
N PHE A 148 10.30 6.79 -2.57
CA PHE A 148 11.13 5.97 -3.44
C PHE A 148 11.00 4.50 -3.06
N GLN A 149 10.66 3.66 -4.04
CA GLN A 149 10.63 2.22 -3.82
C GLN A 149 12.03 1.64 -3.72
N LEU A 150 12.23 0.76 -2.75
CA LEU A 150 13.46 0.01 -2.53
C LEU A 150 13.40 -1.36 -3.21
N SER A 151 14.55 -1.97 -3.43
CA SER A 151 14.66 -3.29 -4.06
C SER A 151 14.03 -4.43 -3.23
N ASN A 152 13.84 -4.24 -1.92
CA ASN A 152 13.17 -5.19 -1.03
C ASN A 152 11.64 -5.06 -1.04
N GLY A 153 11.07 -4.18 -1.88
CA GLY A 153 9.64 -3.93 -1.98
C GLY A 153 9.08 -2.89 -1.01
N ASN A 154 9.86 -2.44 -0.03
CA ASN A 154 9.51 -1.32 0.81
C ASN A 154 9.66 0.01 0.06
N TYR A 155 9.27 1.09 0.68
CA TYR A 155 9.57 2.44 0.18
C TYR A 155 10.25 3.28 1.26
N ILE A 156 11.04 4.26 0.81
CA ILE A 156 11.60 5.28 1.68
C ILE A 156 10.78 6.56 1.53
N MET A 157 10.38 7.11 2.67
CA MET A 157 9.68 8.38 2.76
C MET A 157 10.52 9.36 3.58
N GLN A 158 10.57 10.58 3.11
CA GLN A 158 11.20 11.68 3.80
C GLN A 158 10.18 12.39 4.68
N ASP A 159 10.55 12.69 5.93
CA ASP A 159 9.74 13.47 6.83
C ASP A 159 10.51 14.71 7.34
N ASN A 160 9.81 15.83 7.44
CA ASN A 160 10.32 17.05 8.04
C ASN A 160 10.19 17.02 9.57
N TYR A 161 10.68 15.98 10.20
CA TYR A 161 10.70 15.90 11.65
C TYR A 161 11.72 16.93 12.20
N GLY A 162 11.19 17.96 12.81
CA GLY A 162 11.97 19.01 13.42
C GLY A 162 12.23 20.20 12.51
N TYR A 163 11.23 21.05 12.39
CA TYR A 163 11.38 22.42 11.96
C TYR A 163 12.39 23.09 12.91
N VAL A 164 13.64 23.14 12.55
CA VAL A 164 14.53 24.15 13.13
C VAL A 164 14.14 25.46 12.46
N SER A 165 13.19 26.14 13.09
CA SER A 165 12.83 27.48 12.74
C SER A 165 14.09 28.35 12.86
N SER A 166 14.39 28.96 11.84
CA SER A 166 15.06 30.22 11.55
C SER A 166 16.03 30.02 10.42
N VAL A 167 15.77 30.74 9.38
CA VAL A 167 16.69 30.97 8.27
C VAL A 167 16.75 29.82 7.25
N THR A 168 15.66 29.68 6.45
CA THR A 168 15.74 29.51 4.98
C THR A 168 16.19 28.17 4.39
N LYS A 169 16.30 27.07 5.10
CA LYS A 169 16.55 25.76 4.44
C LYS A 169 15.84 24.64 5.18
N SER A 170 14.74 24.17 4.59
CA SER A 170 14.07 22.93 5.02
C SER A 170 14.94 21.75 4.62
N PHE A 171 15.72 21.23 5.54
CA PHE A 171 16.39 19.95 5.35
C PHE A 171 15.52 18.85 5.97
N PRO A 172 15.39 17.69 5.31
CA PRO A 172 14.72 16.56 5.93
C PRO A 172 15.51 16.15 7.17
N ALA A 173 14.79 16.02 8.28
CA ALA A 173 15.42 15.58 9.51
C ALA A 173 15.42 14.06 9.65
N ALA A 174 14.51 13.37 8.97
CA ALA A 174 14.39 11.92 9.03
C ALA A 174 13.94 11.29 7.70
N PHE A 175 14.37 10.05 7.50
CA PHE A 175 13.87 9.17 6.45
C PHE A 175 13.32 7.91 7.12
N TYR A 176 12.15 7.47 6.67
CA TYR A 176 11.52 6.24 7.14
C TYR A 176 11.51 5.22 6.01
N GLU A 177 12.04 4.03 6.27
CA GLU A 177 11.73 2.86 5.47
C GLU A 177 10.42 2.27 5.97
N MET A 178 9.45 2.10 5.08
CA MET A 178 8.10 1.65 5.40
C MET A 178 7.64 0.58 4.41
N ASP A 179 6.77 -0.32 4.86
CA ASP A 179 6.00 -1.18 3.96
C ASP A 179 4.69 -0.49 3.51
N TYR A 180 3.99 -1.09 2.55
CA TYR A 180 2.75 -0.52 2.00
C TYR A 180 1.56 -0.53 2.97
N LEU A 181 1.65 -1.24 4.09
CA LEU A 181 0.68 -1.15 5.19
C LEU A 181 0.90 0.10 6.05
N GLY A 182 2.03 0.80 5.87
CA GLY A 182 2.41 1.98 6.66
C GLY A 182 3.26 1.65 7.89
N ARG A 183 3.75 0.39 8.03
CA ARG A 183 4.64 0.02 9.13
C ARG A 183 6.03 0.60 8.89
N ALA A 184 6.50 1.44 9.82
CA ALA A 184 7.89 1.89 9.84
C ALA A 184 8.82 0.71 10.22
N VAL A 185 9.70 0.35 9.28
CA VAL A 185 10.69 -0.73 9.45
C VAL A 185 11.98 -0.17 10.03
N GLN A 186 12.38 1.01 9.54
CA GLN A 186 13.63 1.68 9.94
C GLN A 186 13.48 3.19 9.85
N MET A 187 14.13 3.90 10.74
CA MET A 187 14.24 5.35 10.71
C MET A 187 15.73 5.75 10.63
N TYR A 188 16.02 6.65 9.71
CA TYR A 188 17.34 7.24 9.51
C TYR A 188 17.28 8.71 9.86
N LEU A 189 18.07 9.12 10.84
CA LEU A 189 18.18 10.52 11.24
C LEU A 189 19.39 11.16 10.55
N VAL A 190 19.21 12.37 10.03
CA VAL A 190 20.30 13.19 9.53
C VAL A 190 20.89 13.96 10.70
N PRO A 191 22.16 13.75 11.06
CA PRO A 191 22.78 14.50 12.16
C PRO A 191 22.81 16.00 11.86
N HIS A 192 22.48 16.81 12.86
CA HIS A 192 22.67 18.26 12.75
C HIS A 192 24.16 18.57 12.54
N GLY A 193 24.51 19.31 11.49
CA GLY A 193 25.85 19.84 11.26
C GLY A 193 26.68 19.17 10.17
N THR A 194 26.16 18.23 9.40
CA THR A 194 26.83 17.80 8.17
C THR A 194 26.46 18.75 7.02
N HIS A 195 27.34 19.67 6.74
CA HIS A 195 27.32 20.56 5.57
C HIS A 195 28.13 19.95 4.43
#